data_8c9db2044937f0afd5079cef3ae1f7d7
#
_entry.id   8c9db2044937f0afd5079cef3ae1f7d7
#
_cell.length_a   1.000
_cell.length_b   1.000
_cell.length_c   1.000
_cell.angle_alpha   90.00
_cell.angle_beta   90.00
_cell.angle_gamma   90.00
#
_symmetry.space_group_name_H-M   'P 1'
#
loop_
_entity.id
_entity.type
_entity.pdbx_description
1 polymer ?
#
loop_
_entity_poly.entity_id
_entity_poly.type
_entity_poly.pdbx_seq_one_letter_code
_entity_poly.pdbx_strand_id
1 'polypeptide(L)'
;MNNLWVNKYKPNNLDEIFGNKNQIKRIKEWLSNTNNSKSMSLIISGNHGIGKTISMKYVLESCDYNVKMILPDEIKHYRNNEDFKDFYNYENSIKNKMKFSNKKFSNKLAMIFDETESITLTSEKKFITEIFKINNKKKMFPLIFICNNQHSKLLNDLKKNCEEIKFLPPSN
;
A
#
# COMPACT_ATOMS: atom_id res chain seq x y z
N MET A 1 3.82 -22.79 21.36
CA MET A 1 3.60 -21.87 20.20
C MET A 1 2.12 -21.75 19.98
N ASN A 2 1.55 -20.57 20.11
CA ASN A 2 0.09 -20.37 20.03
C ASN A 2 -0.39 -20.68 18.62
N ASN A 3 -1.06 -21.81 18.44
CA ASN A 3 -1.77 -22.21 17.23
C ASN A 3 -3.08 -21.39 17.10
N LEU A 4 -2.98 -20.08 17.00
CA LEU A 4 -4.13 -19.27 16.67
C LEU A 4 -4.60 -19.65 15.26
N TRP A 5 -5.89 -19.86 15.10
CA TRP A 5 -6.51 -20.22 13.81
C TRP A 5 -6.11 -19.26 12.69
N VAL A 6 -5.97 -17.98 12.99
CA VAL A 6 -5.51 -16.95 12.07
C VAL A 6 -4.14 -17.29 11.48
N ASN A 7 -3.21 -17.82 12.27
CA ASN A 7 -1.89 -18.20 11.80
C ASN A 7 -1.91 -19.53 11.05
N LYS A 8 -2.77 -20.47 11.47
CA LYS A 8 -2.89 -21.80 10.87
C LYS A 8 -3.47 -21.75 9.45
N TYR A 9 -4.42 -20.86 9.21
CA TYR A 9 -5.14 -20.73 7.93
C TYR A 9 -4.76 -19.48 7.13
N LYS A 10 -3.68 -18.81 7.53
CA LYS A 10 -3.14 -17.70 6.75
C LYS A 10 -2.64 -18.22 5.41
N PRO A 11 -3.08 -17.65 4.27
CA PRO A 11 -2.52 -18.04 2.98
C PRO A 11 -1.01 -17.82 2.97
N ASN A 12 -0.28 -18.71 2.31
CA ASN A 12 1.17 -18.60 2.17
C ASN A 12 1.59 -17.95 0.85
N ASN A 13 0.68 -17.91 -0.10
CA ASN A 13 0.92 -17.36 -1.42
C ASN A 13 -0.39 -16.80 -2.03
N LEU A 14 -0.27 -16.20 -3.21
CA LEU A 14 -1.38 -15.58 -3.91
C LEU A 14 -2.46 -16.58 -4.35
N ASP A 15 -2.07 -17.82 -4.68
CA ASP A 15 -2.98 -18.83 -5.22
C ASP A 15 -3.93 -19.39 -4.15
N GLU A 16 -3.53 -19.29 -2.88
CA GLU A 16 -4.34 -19.67 -1.73
C GLU A 16 -5.37 -18.59 -1.33
N ILE A 17 -5.37 -17.43 -2.00
CA ILE A 17 -6.33 -16.37 -1.71
C ILE A 17 -7.66 -16.65 -2.40
N PHE A 18 -8.71 -16.75 -1.61
CA PHE A 18 -10.07 -16.93 -2.09
C PHE A 18 -10.75 -15.58 -2.39
N GLY A 19 -11.50 -15.53 -3.50
CA GLY A 19 -12.27 -14.36 -3.90
C GLY A 19 -11.44 -13.28 -4.57
N ASN A 20 -12.10 -12.23 -5.00
CA ASN A 20 -11.51 -11.03 -5.60
C ASN A 20 -10.50 -11.26 -6.74
N LYS A 21 -10.61 -12.38 -7.48
CA LYS A 21 -9.68 -12.72 -8.57
C LYS A 21 -9.61 -11.65 -9.67
N ASN A 22 -10.76 -11.05 -10.01
CA ASN A 22 -10.79 -9.96 -11.00
C ASN A 22 -10.11 -8.69 -10.47
N GLN A 23 -10.27 -8.38 -9.19
CA GLN A 23 -9.60 -7.26 -8.53
C GLN A 23 -8.09 -7.47 -8.51
N ILE A 24 -7.65 -8.68 -8.16
CA ILE A 24 -6.23 -9.07 -8.17
C ILE A 24 -5.65 -8.92 -9.59
N LYS A 25 -6.37 -9.38 -10.62
CA LYS A 25 -5.95 -9.21 -12.01
C LYS A 25 -5.81 -7.73 -12.38
N ARG A 26 -6.80 -6.90 -12.05
CA ARG A 26 -6.74 -5.45 -12.28
C ARG A 26 -5.57 -4.77 -11.57
N ILE A 27 -5.23 -5.21 -10.34
CA ILE A 27 -4.06 -4.69 -9.61
C ILE A 27 -2.78 -5.03 -10.35
N LYS A 28 -2.63 -6.26 -10.84
CA LYS A 28 -1.45 -6.67 -11.64
C LYS A 28 -1.34 -5.87 -12.94
N GLU A 29 -2.45 -5.65 -13.63
CA GLU A 29 -2.51 -4.82 -14.84
C GLU A 29 -2.13 -3.37 -14.52
N TRP A 30 -2.63 -2.82 -13.42
CA TRP A 30 -2.25 -1.48 -12.96
C TRP A 30 -0.75 -1.40 -12.64
N LEU A 31 -0.18 -2.38 -11.94
CA LEU A 31 1.26 -2.42 -11.64
C LEU A 31 2.12 -2.48 -12.89
N SER A 32 1.72 -3.22 -13.92
CA SER A 32 2.45 -3.29 -15.20
C SER A 32 2.39 -1.97 -15.98
N ASN A 33 1.34 -1.18 -15.79
CA ASN A 33 1.10 0.08 -16.50
C ASN A 33 1.47 1.34 -15.69
N THR A 34 2.04 1.20 -14.49
CA THR A 34 2.33 2.34 -13.59
C THR A 34 3.18 3.43 -14.24
N ASN A 35 4.14 3.07 -15.11
CA ASN A 35 4.99 4.04 -15.78
C ASN A 35 4.22 4.96 -16.74
N ASN A 36 3.11 4.48 -17.31
CA ASN A 36 2.25 5.21 -18.25
C ASN A 36 1.00 5.79 -17.59
N SER A 37 0.75 5.47 -16.33
CA SER A 37 -0.44 5.94 -15.62
C SER A 37 -0.31 7.40 -15.17
N LYS A 38 -1.45 8.09 -15.04
CA LYS A 38 -1.51 9.46 -14.48
C LYS A 38 -1.02 9.51 -13.04
N SER A 39 -1.23 8.45 -12.28
CA SER A 39 -0.83 8.34 -10.87
C SER A 39 -0.19 6.99 -10.58
N MET A 40 0.88 6.99 -9.79
CA MET A 40 1.48 5.78 -9.20
C MET A 40 0.81 5.39 -7.88
N SER A 41 -0.41 5.84 -7.66
CA SER A 41 -1.14 5.60 -6.41
C SER A 41 -2.45 4.89 -6.69
N LEU A 42 -2.79 3.92 -5.83
CA LEU A 42 -3.96 3.07 -5.93
C LEU A 42 -4.68 3.03 -4.57
N ILE A 43 -6.01 3.06 -4.60
CA ILE A 43 -6.83 2.86 -3.41
C ILE A 43 -7.48 1.47 -3.49
N ILE A 44 -7.33 0.70 -2.42
CA ILE A 44 -8.02 -0.58 -2.22
C ILE A 44 -9.06 -0.38 -1.12
N SER A 45 -10.32 -0.42 -1.49
CA SER A 45 -11.43 -0.24 -0.55
C SER A 45 -12.26 -1.51 -0.39
N GLY A 46 -13.00 -1.61 0.71
CA GLY A 46 -13.92 -2.73 0.97
C GLY A 46 -14.08 -3.02 2.45
N ASN A 47 -14.99 -3.91 2.82
CA ASN A 47 -15.29 -4.24 4.21
C ASN A 47 -14.07 -4.79 4.96
N HIS A 48 -14.12 -4.77 6.29
CA HIS A 48 -13.09 -5.41 7.11
C HIS A 48 -13.08 -6.93 6.88
N GLY A 49 -11.91 -7.55 7.06
CA GLY A 49 -11.76 -9.02 7.06
C GLY A 49 -11.84 -9.71 5.68
N ILE A 50 -12.03 -8.99 4.57
CA ILE A 50 -12.15 -9.59 3.22
C ILE A 50 -10.79 -9.81 2.51
N GLY A 51 -9.69 -9.72 3.23
CA GLY A 51 -8.37 -10.06 2.71
C GLY A 51 -7.66 -8.97 1.92
N LYS A 52 -8.04 -7.67 2.01
CA LYS A 52 -7.40 -6.58 1.27
C LYS A 52 -5.89 -6.54 1.45
N THR A 53 -5.44 -6.43 2.69
CA THR A 53 -4.03 -6.26 3.07
C THR A 53 -3.18 -7.45 2.65
N ILE A 54 -3.65 -8.66 2.93
CA ILE A 54 -2.92 -9.89 2.60
C ILE A 54 -2.83 -10.10 1.08
N SER A 55 -3.93 -9.84 0.36
CA SER A 55 -3.94 -9.92 -1.11
C SER A 55 -2.96 -8.92 -1.71
N MET A 56 -2.98 -7.68 -1.23
CA MET A 56 -2.11 -6.63 -1.76
C MET A 56 -0.64 -6.96 -1.54
N LYS A 57 -0.29 -7.45 -0.33
CA LYS A 57 1.07 -7.91 -0.03
C LYS A 57 1.53 -8.98 -1.02
N TYR A 58 0.78 -10.07 -1.17
CA TYR A 58 1.18 -11.17 -2.06
C TYR A 58 1.17 -10.79 -3.55
N VAL A 59 0.28 -9.90 -3.98
CA VAL A 59 0.31 -9.38 -5.36
C VAL A 59 1.61 -8.63 -5.62
N LEU A 60 2.01 -7.73 -4.72
CA LEU A 60 3.24 -6.98 -4.86
C LEU A 60 4.48 -7.88 -4.83
N GLU A 61 4.52 -8.82 -3.88
CA GLU A 61 5.61 -9.82 -3.78
C GLU A 61 5.68 -10.68 -5.05
N SER A 62 4.55 -11.10 -5.63
CA SER A 62 4.51 -11.85 -6.88
C SER A 62 4.95 -11.06 -8.12
N CYS A 63 4.99 -9.73 -8.01
CA CYS A 63 5.50 -8.81 -9.03
C CYS A 63 6.92 -8.30 -8.71
N ASP A 64 7.64 -8.98 -7.82
CA ASP A 64 9.00 -8.66 -7.39
C ASP A 64 9.15 -7.30 -6.71
N TYR A 65 8.16 -6.85 -5.94
CA TYR A 65 8.27 -5.66 -5.11
C TYR A 65 8.67 -6.02 -3.68
N ASN A 66 9.60 -5.26 -3.11
CA ASN A 66 9.78 -5.18 -1.67
C ASN A 66 8.68 -4.31 -1.09
N VAL A 67 7.91 -4.86 -0.17
CA VAL A 67 6.73 -4.20 0.39
C VAL A 67 7.08 -3.57 1.73
N LYS A 68 6.92 -2.25 1.83
CA LYS A 68 6.89 -1.55 3.11
C LYS A 68 5.44 -1.25 3.48
N MET A 69 5.01 -1.81 4.59
CA MET A 69 3.70 -1.53 5.18
C MET A 69 3.85 -0.46 6.26
N ILE A 70 2.96 0.50 6.25
CA ILE A 70 2.92 1.62 7.21
C ILE A 70 1.55 1.60 7.86
N LEU A 71 1.54 1.42 9.17
CA LEU A 71 0.35 1.43 10.00
C LEU A 71 0.08 2.84 10.54
N PRO A 72 -1.15 3.16 10.95
CA PRO A 72 -1.49 4.47 11.50
C PRO A 72 -0.62 4.88 12.69
N ASP A 73 -0.24 3.94 13.55
CA ASP A 73 0.63 4.23 14.69
C ASP A 73 2.02 4.68 14.29
N GLU A 74 2.56 4.16 13.19
CA GLU A 74 3.84 4.63 12.65
C GLU A 74 3.73 6.06 12.13
N ILE A 75 2.59 6.42 11.53
CA ILE A 75 2.36 7.78 11.00
C ILE A 75 2.32 8.83 12.11
N LYS A 76 1.86 8.47 13.31
CA LYS A 76 1.83 9.38 14.47
C LYS A 76 3.20 9.94 14.84
N HIS A 77 4.27 9.27 14.49
CA HIS A 77 5.64 9.73 14.74
C HIS A 77 6.09 10.81 13.75
N TYR A 78 5.44 10.92 12.58
CA TYR A 78 5.78 11.90 11.54
C TYR A 78 4.90 13.14 11.66
N ARG A 79 5.32 14.12 12.48
CA ARG A 79 4.49 15.29 12.85
C ARG A 79 4.86 16.58 12.13
N ASN A 80 6.05 16.65 11.55
CA ASN A 80 6.59 17.88 10.95
C ASN A 80 7.25 17.61 9.58
N ASN A 81 7.66 18.70 8.91
CA ASN A 81 8.28 18.61 7.58
C ASN A 81 9.69 17.98 7.60
N GLU A 82 10.37 18.00 8.76
CA GLU A 82 11.69 17.38 8.91
C GLU A 82 11.55 15.86 8.97
N ASP A 83 10.60 15.36 9.77
CA ASP A 83 10.27 13.94 9.84
C ASP A 83 9.93 13.38 8.44
N PHE A 84 9.25 14.18 7.61
CA PHE A 84 8.94 13.80 6.25
C PHE A 84 10.18 13.69 5.37
N LYS A 85 11.10 14.65 5.44
CA LYS A 85 12.36 14.59 4.70
C LYS A 85 13.20 13.40 5.13
N ASP A 86 13.24 13.11 6.42
CA ASP A 86 13.99 11.99 6.97
C ASP A 86 13.39 10.66 6.54
N PHE A 87 12.07 10.52 6.60
CA PHE A 87 11.36 9.35 6.04
C PHE A 87 11.70 9.15 4.57
N TYR A 88 11.60 10.20 3.79
CA TYR A 88 11.88 10.18 2.35
C TYR A 88 13.35 9.83 2.04
N ASN A 89 14.27 10.43 2.77
CA ASN A 89 15.70 10.18 2.61
C ASN A 89 16.10 8.77 3.06
N TYR A 90 15.48 8.27 4.14
CA TYR A 90 15.67 6.92 4.62
C TYR A 90 15.24 5.88 3.58
N GLU A 91 14.07 6.05 2.98
CA GLU A 91 13.57 5.15 1.94
C GLU A 91 14.44 5.18 0.67
N ASN A 92 14.92 6.35 0.28
CA ASN A 92 15.89 6.45 -0.83
C ASN A 92 17.22 5.78 -0.46
N SER A 93 17.68 5.89 0.78
CA SER A 93 18.89 5.24 1.27
C SER A 93 18.75 3.71 1.24
N ILE A 94 17.60 3.17 1.64
CA ILE A 94 17.31 1.73 1.54
C ILE A 94 17.35 1.28 0.08
N LYS A 95 16.68 2.01 -0.83
CA LYS A 95 16.68 1.72 -2.26
C LYS A 95 18.10 1.70 -2.83
N ASN A 96 18.98 2.60 -2.37
CA ASN A 96 20.37 2.63 -2.78
C ASN A 96 21.19 1.48 -2.15
N LYS A 97 20.98 1.17 -0.86
CA LYS A 97 21.66 0.05 -0.19
C LYS A 97 21.30 -1.30 -0.79
N MET A 98 20.04 -1.48 -1.22
CA MET A 98 19.60 -2.71 -1.89
C MET A 98 20.31 -2.96 -3.23
N LYS A 99 20.72 -1.90 -3.93
CA LYS A 99 21.51 -2.03 -5.18
C LYS A 99 22.90 -2.62 -4.97
N PHE A 100 23.45 -2.52 -3.76
CA PHE A 100 24.81 -2.99 -3.42
C PHE A 100 24.81 -4.35 -2.69
N SER A 101 23.66 -4.91 -2.36
CA SER A 101 23.59 -6.24 -1.74
C SER A 101 23.51 -7.32 -2.80
N ASN A 102 24.46 -8.27 -2.77
CA ASN A 102 24.49 -9.45 -3.67
C ASN A 102 23.37 -10.47 -3.39
N LYS A 103 22.40 -10.15 -2.54
CA LYS A 103 21.20 -10.98 -2.36
C LYS A 103 20.20 -10.62 -3.46
N LYS A 104 19.52 -11.63 -4.02
CA LYS A 104 18.38 -11.52 -4.97
C LYS A 104 17.18 -10.80 -4.37
N PHE A 105 17.37 -9.58 -3.83
CA PHE A 105 16.25 -8.73 -3.45
C PHE A 105 15.89 -7.85 -4.64
N SER A 106 14.63 -7.83 -4.97
CA SER A 106 14.10 -6.93 -5.98
C SER A 106 14.46 -5.48 -5.63
N ASN A 107 14.95 -4.73 -6.61
CA ASN A 107 15.23 -3.29 -6.47
C ASN A 107 13.95 -2.42 -6.52
N LYS A 108 12.78 -3.06 -6.61
CA LYS A 108 11.50 -2.36 -6.70
C LYS A 108 10.90 -2.23 -5.31
N LEU A 109 10.62 -1.01 -4.88
CA LEU A 109 9.93 -0.71 -3.63
C LEU A 109 8.45 -0.45 -3.92
N ALA A 110 7.56 -0.90 -3.05
CA ALA A 110 6.16 -0.48 -2.99
C ALA A 110 5.78 -0.14 -1.54
N MET A 111 4.93 0.85 -1.36
CA MET A 111 4.43 1.25 -0.04
C MET A 111 2.94 0.98 0.10
N ILE A 112 2.55 0.45 1.24
CA ILE A 112 1.15 0.25 1.64
C ILE A 112 0.89 1.09 2.89
N PHE A 113 -0.04 2.03 2.80
CA PHE A 113 -0.68 2.66 3.95
C PHE A 113 -1.94 1.89 4.28
N ASP A 114 -1.90 1.11 5.35
CA ASP A 114 -3.07 0.32 5.77
C ASP A 114 -3.95 1.11 6.75
N GLU A 115 -5.21 0.74 6.86
CA GLU A 115 -6.20 1.39 7.72
C GLU A 115 -6.25 2.93 7.56
N THR A 116 -6.14 3.41 6.31
CA THR A 116 -6.06 4.85 6.01
C THR A 116 -7.26 5.65 6.52
N GLU A 117 -8.40 5.01 6.72
CA GLU A 117 -9.60 5.61 7.32
C GLU A 117 -9.42 6.01 8.79
N SER A 118 -8.53 5.35 9.52
CA SER A 118 -8.27 5.63 10.93
C SER A 118 -7.41 6.90 11.15
N ILE A 119 -6.86 7.46 10.07
CA ILE A 119 -6.06 8.68 10.11
C ILE A 119 -6.96 9.90 10.33
N THR A 120 -6.95 10.44 11.53
CA THR A 120 -7.85 11.51 11.95
C THR A 120 -7.14 12.85 12.15
N LEU A 121 -5.90 12.85 12.64
CA LEU A 121 -5.17 14.06 12.97
C LEU A 121 -4.76 14.86 11.72
N THR A 122 -4.79 16.17 11.84
CA THR A 122 -4.44 17.09 10.73
C THR A 122 -2.99 16.91 10.29
N SER A 123 -2.06 16.70 11.22
CA SER A 123 -0.64 16.46 10.93
C SER A 123 -0.44 15.19 10.11
N GLU A 124 -1.11 14.08 10.48
CA GLU A 124 -1.06 12.80 9.77
C GLU A 124 -1.63 12.92 8.35
N LYS A 125 -2.78 13.59 8.21
CA LYS A 125 -3.39 13.86 6.90
C LYS A 125 -2.46 14.70 6.01
N LYS A 126 -1.80 15.70 6.59
CA LYS A 126 -0.81 16.51 5.87
C LYS A 126 0.37 15.67 5.40
N PHE A 127 0.92 14.83 6.27
CA PHE A 127 2.01 13.90 5.95
C PHE A 127 1.65 12.99 4.75
N ILE A 128 0.50 12.32 4.79
CA ILE A 128 0.01 11.47 3.69
C ILE A 128 -0.14 12.26 2.39
N THR A 129 -0.73 13.45 2.48
CA THR A 129 -0.97 14.30 1.31
C THR A 129 0.35 14.77 0.68
N GLU A 130 1.36 15.05 1.47
CA GLU A 130 2.68 15.45 0.98
C GLU A 130 3.41 14.28 0.31
N ILE A 131 3.43 13.09 0.95
CA ILE A 131 3.99 11.87 0.33
C ILE A 131 3.31 11.62 -1.03
N PHE A 132 1.98 11.65 -1.05
CA PHE A 132 1.21 11.44 -2.26
C PHE A 132 1.60 12.41 -3.38
N LYS A 133 1.66 13.71 -3.09
CA LYS A 133 2.03 14.74 -4.06
C LYS A 133 3.44 14.55 -4.61
N ILE A 134 4.40 14.29 -3.73
CA ILE A 134 5.80 14.11 -4.13
C ILE A 134 5.96 12.83 -4.96
N ASN A 135 5.34 11.73 -4.52
CA ASN A 135 5.41 10.46 -5.24
C ASN A 135 4.76 10.56 -6.63
N ASN A 136 3.63 11.23 -6.76
CA ASN A 136 2.99 11.45 -8.06
C ASN A 136 3.84 12.32 -8.99
N LYS A 137 4.54 13.32 -8.46
CA LYS A 137 5.44 14.17 -9.24
C LYS A 137 6.70 13.42 -9.69
N LYS A 138 7.30 12.64 -8.80
CA LYS A 138 8.58 11.96 -9.04
C LYS A 138 8.44 10.53 -9.55
N LYS A 139 7.25 9.96 -9.51
CA LYS A 139 6.93 8.58 -9.93
C LYS A 139 7.93 7.55 -9.41
N MET A 140 8.12 7.49 -8.09
CA MET A 140 9.22 6.73 -7.50
C MET A 140 8.87 5.27 -7.25
N PHE A 141 7.67 5.00 -6.73
CA PHE A 141 7.20 3.68 -6.38
C PHE A 141 5.66 3.61 -6.32
N PRO A 142 5.08 2.43 -6.51
CA PRO A 142 3.66 2.21 -6.27
C PRO A 142 3.29 2.55 -4.82
N LEU A 143 2.29 3.40 -4.67
CA LEU A 143 1.78 3.86 -3.39
C LEU A 143 0.32 3.38 -3.23
N ILE A 144 0.08 2.52 -2.26
CA ILE A 144 -1.20 1.87 -2.07
C ILE A 144 -1.83 2.33 -0.77
N PHE A 145 -3.08 2.78 -0.84
CA PHE A 145 -3.89 3.13 0.33
C PHE A 145 -4.97 2.06 0.52
N ILE A 146 -4.94 1.36 1.65
CA ILE A 146 -5.96 0.39 2.00
C ILE A 146 -6.91 1.02 3.00
N CYS A 147 -8.20 0.95 2.71
CA CYS A 147 -9.24 1.50 3.58
C CYS A 147 -10.49 0.61 3.61
N ASN A 148 -11.34 0.85 4.59
CA ASN A 148 -12.69 0.33 4.58
C ASN A 148 -13.63 1.27 3.78
N ASN A 149 -14.95 0.97 3.81
CA ASN A 149 -15.94 1.76 3.10
C ASN A 149 -16.32 3.09 3.81
N GLN A 150 -15.57 3.51 4.82
CA GLN A 150 -15.85 4.76 5.53
C GLN A 150 -15.45 5.97 4.67
N HIS A 151 -16.24 7.02 4.81
CA HIS A 151 -15.95 8.29 4.14
C HIS A 151 -15.09 9.18 5.04
N SER A 152 -13.93 9.56 4.55
CA SER A 152 -13.11 10.62 5.18
C SER A 152 -12.71 11.67 4.15
N LYS A 153 -12.46 12.90 4.61
CA LYS A 153 -12.01 13.99 3.73
C LYS A 153 -10.71 13.60 3.02
N LEU A 154 -9.77 12.98 3.74
CA LEU A 154 -8.51 12.51 3.18
C LEU A 154 -8.75 11.53 2.04
N LEU A 155 -9.56 10.49 2.25
CA LEU A 155 -9.86 9.48 1.23
C LEU A 155 -10.56 10.09 0.02
N ASN A 156 -11.49 11.03 0.23
CA ASN A 156 -12.16 11.72 -0.88
C ASN A 156 -11.19 12.54 -1.74
N ASP A 157 -10.21 13.18 -1.11
CA ASP A 157 -9.19 13.95 -1.84
C ASP A 157 -8.19 13.03 -2.57
N LEU A 158 -7.83 11.89 -1.99
CA LEU A 158 -7.01 10.89 -2.67
C LEU A 158 -7.73 10.26 -3.87
N LYS A 159 -9.02 9.92 -3.74
CA LYS A 159 -9.86 9.32 -4.79
C LYS A 159 -9.95 10.17 -6.06
N LYS A 160 -9.84 11.49 -5.96
CA LYS A 160 -9.86 12.38 -7.13
C LYS A 160 -8.67 12.15 -8.09
N ASN A 161 -7.57 11.59 -7.55
CA ASN A 161 -6.30 11.48 -8.25
C ASN A 161 -5.74 10.05 -8.29
N CYS A 162 -6.45 9.08 -7.73
CA CYS A 162 -6.07 7.66 -7.72
C CYS A 162 -7.14 6.82 -8.38
N GLU A 163 -6.73 5.70 -8.97
CA GLU A 163 -7.67 4.62 -9.28
C GLU A 163 -8.13 3.97 -7.97
N GLU A 164 -9.40 3.57 -7.91
CA GLU A 164 -9.95 2.79 -6.79
C GLU A 164 -10.36 1.41 -7.27
N ILE A 165 -9.88 0.38 -6.57
CA ILE A 165 -10.30 -1.01 -6.76
C ILE A 165 -11.04 -1.47 -5.50
N LYS A 166 -12.32 -1.76 -5.66
CA LYS A 166 -13.18 -2.19 -4.56
C LYS A 166 -13.16 -3.70 -4.43
N PHE A 167 -12.75 -4.19 -3.26
CA PHE A 167 -12.87 -5.59 -2.88
C PHE A 167 -14.28 -5.90 -2.40
N LEU A 168 -14.78 -7.06 -2.78
CA LEU A 168 -16.11 -7.54 -2.44
C LEU A 168 -16.01 -8.72 -1.46
N PRO A 169 -17.01 -8.89 -0.58
CA PRO A 169 -17.09 -10.10 0.21
C PRO A 169 -17.22 -11.31 -0.72
N PRO A 170 -16.78 -12.51 -0.29
CA PRO A 170 -17.01 -13.72 -1.06
C PRO A 170 -18.50 -13.87 -1.36
N SER A 171 -18.85 -14.21 -2.60
CA SER A 171 -20.21 -14.65 -2.94
C SER A 171 -20.44 -16.04 -2.34
N ASN A 172 -21.55 -16.21 -1.67
CA ASN A 172 -22.05 -17.53 -1.27
C ASN A 172 -22.27 -18.42 -2.48
#